data_dcd6cc89a93fb060ab67fff06bb05154
#
_entry.id   dcd6cc89a93fb060ab67fff06bb05154
#
_cell.length_a   1.000
_cell.length_b   1.000
_cell.length_c   1.000
_cell.angle_alpha   90.00
_cell.angle_beta   90.00
_cell.angle_gamma   90.00
#
_symmetry.space_group_name_H-M   'P 1'
#
loop_
_entity.id
_entity.type
_entity.pdbx_description
1 polymer ?
#
loop_
_entity_poly.entity_id
_entity_poly.type
_entity_poly.pdbx_seq_one_letter_code
_entity_poly.pdbx_strand_id
1 'polypeptide(L)'
;MKIKKTANLLMNFAIKRLAEILGAITFFGGAMLLAALLTYSPEDPNFIFPENSEIKNLLGFQGSFISDLLFQSIGLISYLLAVTFIITGINIFRIKEFFLIIENTFFATLYCLLGALFLTYFFSKGFTLYINGNGGFVGNYLNQTFFNSLIEINENIFFYILILLIIVLFLKSVNFSPKYFYLSFKNVWNIFAKKENKNYTD
;
A
#
# COMPACT_ATOMS: atom_id res chain seq x y z
N MET A 1 -6.38 -43.99 14.13
CA MET A 1 -5.49 -43.31 13.16
C MET A 1 -6.25 -42.64 12.01
N LYS A 2 -7.28 -43.23 11.38
CA LYS A 2 -8.09 -42.63 10.29
C LYS A 2 -8.81 -41.33 10.68
N ILE A 3 -9.48 -41.27 11.83
CA ILE A 3 -10.26 -40.11 12.28
C ILE A 3 -9.39 -38.85 12.42
N LYS A 4 -8.19 -38.95 13.01
CA LYS A 4 -7.25 -37.83 13.18
C LYS A 4 -6.74 -37.28 11.81
N LYS A 5 -6.55 -38.19 10.85
CA LYS A 5 -6.15 -37.81 9.48
C LYS A 5 -7.28 -37.04 8.76
N THR A 6 -8.51 -37.49 8.89
CA THR A 6 -9.69 -36.82 8.30
C THR A 6 -9.93 -35.46 8.94
N ALA A 7 -9.83 -35.35 10.28
CA ALA A 7 -9.97 -34.10 11.00
C ALA A 7 -8.91 -33.06 10.55
N ASN A 8 -7.64 -33.47 10.37
CA ASN A 8 -6.57 -32.60 9.88
C ASN A 8 -6.82 -32.14 8.42
N LEU A 9 -7.38 -33.01 7.57
CA LEU A 9 -7.71 -32.63 6.18
C LEU A 9 -8.84 -31.58 6.14
N LEU A 10 -9.89 -31.77 6.95
CA LEU A 10 -10.99 -30.81 7.06
C LEU A 10 -10.51 -29.46 7.61
N MET A 11 -9.68 -29.49 8.65
CA MET A 11 -9.11 -28.28 9.25
C MET A 11 -8.23 -27.51 8.24
N ASN A 12 -7.35 -28.19 7.52
CA ASN A 12 -6.52 -27.57 6.48
C ASN A 12 -7.35 -27.00 5.34
N PHE A 13 -8.43 -27.66 4.96
CA PHE A 13 -9.38 -27.15 3.97
C PHE A 13 -10.06 -25.87 4.48
N ALA A 14 -10.58 -25.87 5.70
CA ALA A 14 -11.23 -24.71 6.30
C ALA A 14 -10.27 -23.50 6.39
N ILE A 15 -9.03 -23.71 6.86
CA ILE A 15 -8.00 -22.67 6.96
C ILE A 15 -7.71 -22.05 5.59
N LYS A 16 -7.59 -22.86 4.54
CA LYS A 16 -7.37 -22.36 3.18
C LYS A 16 -8.54 -21.52 2.65
N ARG A 17 -9.79 -21.91 2.97
CA ARG A 17 -10.98 -21.13 2.60
C ARG A 17 -11.05 -19.80 3.35
N LEU A 18 -10.74 -19.81 4.64
CA LEU A 18 -10.64 -18.58 5.42
C LEU A 18 -9.55 -17.63 4.88
N ALA A 19 -8.41 -18.17 4.48
CA ALA A 19 -7.37 -17.36 3.84
C ALA A 19 -7.84 -16.75 2.50
N GLU A 20 -8.57 -17.49 1.66
CA GLU A 20 -9.14 -16.96 0.42
C GLU A 20 -10.11 -15.79 0.69
N ILE A 21 -10.99 -15.94 1.69
CA ILE A 21 -11.93 -14.89 2.11
C ILE A 21 -11.15 -13.65 2.62
N LEU A 22 -10.17 -13.85 3.50
CA LEU A 22 -9.33 -12.78 4.02
C LEU A 22 -8.58 -12.06 2.88
N GLY A 23 -8.02 -12.82 1.92
CA GLY A 23 -7.36 -12.26 0.74
C GLY A 23 -8.30 -11.39 -0.09
N ALA A 24 -9.55 -11.83 -0.31
CA ALA A 24 -10.55 -11.06 -1.02
C ALA A 24 -10.91 -9.77 -0.26
N ILE A 25 -11.15 -9.86 1.05
CA ILE A 25 -11.46 -8.69 1.90
C ILE A 25 -10.31 -7.68 1.85
N THR A 26 -9.06 -8.15 1.99
CA THR A 26 -7.87 -7.28 1.95
C THR A 26 -7.70 -6.62 0.58
N PHE A 27 -7.94 -7.35 -0.52
CA PHE A 27 -7.89 -6.81 -1.88
C PHE A 27 -8.93 -5.70 -2.09
N PHE A 28 -10.19 -5.99 -1.80
CA PHE A 28 -11.27 -5.00 -1.97
C PHE A 28 -11.11 -3.80 -1.03
N GLY A 29 -10.69 -4.04 0.22
CA GLY A 29 -10.35 -2.98 1.17
C GLY A 29 -9.24 -2.08 0.66
N GLY A 30 -8.16 -2.65 0.11
CA GLY A 30 -7.08 -1.89 -0.52
C GLY A 30 -7.53 -1.10 -1.76
N ALA A 31 -8.38 -1.70 -2.61
CA ALA A 31 -8.93 -1.02 -3.78
C ALA A 31 -9.85 0.16 -3.40
N MET A 32 -10.72 -0.04 -2.40
CA MET A 32 -11.55 1.03 -1.85
C MET A 32 -10.70 2.13 -1.22
N LEU A 33 -9.68 1.77 -0.47
CA LEU A 33 -8.74 2.74 0.11
C LEU A 33 -8.04 3.55 -0.97
N LEU A 34 -7.56 2.92 -2.04
CA LEU A 34 -6.95 3.61 -3.18
C LEU A 34 -7.95 4.57 -3.84
N ALA A 35 -9.20 4.15 -4.05
CA ALA A 35 -10.25 5.00 -4.60
C ALA A 35 -10.55 6.20 -3.69
N ALA A 36 -10.62 6.00 -2.37
CA ALA A 36 -10.80 7.08 -1.40
C ALA A 36 -9.66 8.10 -1.46
N LEU A 37 -8.40 7.63 -1.53
CA LEU A 37 -7.23 8.50 -1.62
C LEU A 37 -7.14 9.27 -2.94
N LEU A 38 -7.51 8.63 -4.06
CA LEU A 38 -7.51 9.28 -5.40
C LEU A 38 -8.61 10.33 -5.55
N THR A 39 -9.71 10.19 -4.83
CA THR A 39 -10.85 11.11 -4.87
C THR A 39 -10.92 12.01 -3.63
N TYR A 40 -9.83 12.11 -2.89
CA TYR A 40 -9.74 12.98 -1.73
C TYR A 40 -9.95 14.45 -2.11
N SER A 41 -10.77 15.13 -1.34
CA SER A 41 -10.94 16.58 -1.39
C SER A 41 -10.80 17.16 0.01
N PRO A 42 -9.95 18.18 0.22
CA PRO A 42 -9.82 18.81 1.53
C PRO A 42 -11.06 19.61 1.95
N GLU A 43 -12.00 19.87 1.03
CA GLU A 43 -13.26 20.57 1.28
C GLU A 43 -14.36 19.62 1.77
N ASP A 44 -14.15 18.29 1.64
CA ASP A 44 -15.13 17.31 2.09
C ASP A 44 -15.24 17.32 3.62
N PRO A 45 -16.46 17.07 4.17
CA PRO A 45 -16.62 16.95 5.60
C PRO A 45 -15.78 15.79 6.14
N ASN A 46 -15.01 16.10 7.18
CA ASN A 46 -14.19 15.16 7.90
C ASN A 46 -14.41 15.33 9.41
N PHE A 47 -13.59 14.70 10.24
CA PHE A 47 -13.72 14.79 11.70
C PHE A 47 -13.62 16.23 12.24
N ILE A 48 -13.01 17.16 11.50
CA ILE A 48 -12.74 18.54 11.94
C ILE A 48 -13.74 19.52 11.31
N PHE A 49 -14.26 19.26 10.11
CA PHE A 49 -15.12 20.18 9.35
C PHE A 49 -16.57 19.72 9.33
N PRO A 50 -17.56 20.66 9.42
CA PRO A 50 -18.97 20.34 9.59
C PRO A 50 -19.63 19.77 8.32
N GLU A 51 -20.72 19.01 8.55
CA GLU A 51 -21.48 18.16 7.63
C GLU A 51 -22.21 18.85 6.46
N ASN A 52 -22.05 20.15 6.23
CA ASN A 52 -22.91 20.93 5.31
C ASN A 52 -22.35 21.11 3.89
N SER A 53 -21.28 20.39 3.51
CA SER A 53 -20.73 20.43 2.14
C SER A 53 -21.07 19.19 1.35
N GLU A 54 -21.27 19.33 0.03
CA GLU A 54 -21.39 18.20 -0.89
C GLU A 54 -20.09 17.37 -0.84
N ILE A 55 -20.22 16.07 -0.60
CA ILE A 55 -19.09 15.15 -0.52
C ILE A 55 -18.63 14.79 -1.93
N LYS A 56 -17.39 15.11 -2.27
CA LYS A 56 -16.74 14.81 -3.56
C LYS A 56 -16.10 13.43 -3.61
N ASN A 57 -15.77 12.86 -2.44
CA ASN A 57 -15.13 11.55 -2.35
C ASN A 57 -16.03 10.44 -2.87
N LEU A 58 -15.51 9.57 -3.75
CA LEU A 58 -16.25 8.47 -4.39
C LEU A 58 -16.92 7.52 -3.38
N LEU A 59 -16.32 7.34 -2.21
CA LEU A 59 -16.84 6.48 -1.14
C LEU A 59 -17.65 7.25 -0.08
N GLY A 60 -18.05 8.48 -0.41
CA GLY A 60 -18.81 9.34 0.49
C GLY A 60 -18.03 9.72 1.74
N PHE A 61 -18.76 9.97 2.85
CA PHE A 61 -18.17 10.40 4.12
C PHE A 61 -17.09 9.46 4.65
N GLN A 62 -17.28 8.14 4.54
CA GLN A 62 -16.29 7.16 5.02
C GLN A 62 -14.99 7.24 4.23
N GLY A 63 -15.07 7.42 2.91
CA GLY A 63 -13.91 7.62 2.06
C GLY A 63 -13.17 8.92 2.38
N SER A 64 -13.90 10.02 2.52
CA SER A 64 -13.35 11.31 2.91
C SER A 64 -12.63 11.23 4.27
N PHE A 65 -13.29 10.66 5.28
CA PHE A 65 -12.73 10.49 6.62
C PHE A 65 -11.44 9.65 6.63
N ILE A 66 -11.44 8.48 5.97
CA ILE A 66 -10.27 7.58 5.95
C ILE A 66 -9.12 8.21 5.17
N SER A 67 -9.38 8.83 4.02
CA SER A 67 -8.34 9.46 3.21
C SER A 67 -7.73 10.66 3.92
N ASP A 68 -8.55 11.49 4.57
CA ASP A 68 -8.06 12.62 5.37
C ASP A 68 -7.18 12.13 6.54
N LEU A 69 -7.65 11.14 7.30
CA LEU A 69 -6.89 10.54 8.39
C LEU A 69 -5.51 10.05 7.95
N LEU A 70 -5.44 9.36 6.81
CA LEU A 70 -4.18 8.82 6.31
C LEU A 70 -3.25 9.91 5.77
N PHE A 71 -3.77 10.89 5.02
CA PHE A 71 -2.96 11.99 4.55
C PHE A 71 -2.45 12.85 5.68
N GLN A 72 -3.27 13.13 6.70
CA GLN A 72 -2.84 13.86 7.89
C GLN A 72 -1.84 13.05 8.73
N SER A 73 -1.95 11.73 8.77
CA SER A 73 -1.05 10.87 9.57
C SER A 73 0.29 10.64 8.89
N ILE A 74 0.31 10.09 7.68
CA ILE A 74 1.52 9.63 6.98
C ILE A 74 1.74 10.28 5.62
N GLY A 75 0.84 11.18 5.20
CA GLY A 75 0.97 11.93 3.96
C GLY A 75 0.84 11.07 2.69
N LEU A 76 1.55 11.46 1.64
CA LEU A 76 1.47 10.84 0.31
C LEU A 76 1.90 9.38 0.25
N ILE A 77 2.66 8.89 1.24
CA ILE A 77 3.04 7.49 1.32
C ILE A 77 1.83 6.55 1.46
N SER A 78 0.67 7.08 1.85
CA SER A 78 -0.62 6.38 1.95
C SER A 78 -1.00 5.67 0.63
N TYR A 79 -0.62 6.22 -0.52
CA TYR A 79 -0.86 5.57 -1.81
C TYR A 79 -0.14 4.21 -1.91
N LEU A 80 1.13 4.14 -1.46
CA LEU A 80 1.86 2.87 -1.44
C LEU A 80 1.25 1.88 -0.46
N LEU A 81 0.70 2.37 0.66
CA LEU A 81 -0.01 1.52 1.63
C LEU A 81 -1.25 0.87 0.98
N ALA A 82 -2.06 1.62 0.24
CA ALA A 82 -3.20 1.08 -0.49
C ALA A 82 -2.77 0.02 -1.52
N VAL A 83 -1.71 0.29 -2.30
CA VAL A 83 -1.13 -0.67 -3.25
C VAL A 83 -0.64 -1.94 -2.54
N THR A 84 -0.01 -1.80 -1.37
CA THR A 84 0.43 -2.95 -0.56
C THR A 84 -0.74 -3.84 -0.17
N PHE A 85 -1.86 -3.26 0.29
CA PHE A 85 -3.06 -4.06 0.63
C PHE A 85 -3.66 -4.77 -0.58
N ILE A 86 -3.71 -4.14 -1.74
CA ILE A 86 -4.18 -4.77 -2.99
C ILE A 86 -3.32 -5.99 -3.31
N ILE A 87 -1.99 -5.84 -3.35
CA ILE A 87 -1.07 -6.92 -3.71
C ILE A 87 -1.06 -8.01 -2.64
N THR A 88 -1.10 -7.62 -1.35
CA THR A 88 -1.19 -8.57 -0.23
C THR A 88 -2.46 -9.41 -0.33
N GLY A 89 -3.61 -8.79 -0.63
CA GLY A 89 -4.86 -9.51 -0.85
C GLY A 89 -4.77 -10.56 -1.97
N ILE A 90 -4.17 -10.19 -3.11
CA ILE A 90 -3.91 -11.12 -4.22
C ILE A 90 -3.00 -12.28 -3.76
N ASN A 91 -1.92 -11.97 -3.04
CA ASN A 91 -0.96 -12.97 -2.59
C ASN A 91 -1.59 -13.95 -1.59
N ILE A 92 -2.36 -13.45 -0.61
CA ILE A 92 -3.08 -14.32 0.35
C ILE A 92 -4.07 -15.22 -0.38
N PHE A 93 -4.84 -14.68 -1.33
CA PHE A 93 -5.81 -15.45 -2.12
C PHE A 93 -5.14 -16.57 -2.92
N ARG A 94 -3.96 -16.32 -3.51
CA ARG A 94 -3.20 -17.29 -4.31
C ARG A 94 -2.44 -18.31 -3.48
N ILE A 95 -1.73 -17.86 -2.45
CA ILE A 95 -0.83 -18.70 -1.63
C ILE A 95 -1.62 -19.41 -0.53
N LYS A 96 -2.75 -18.84 -0.10
CA LYS A 96 -3.63 -19.35 0.95
C LYS A 96 -2.98 -19.42 2.34
N GLU A 97 -2.09 -18.44 2.60
CA GLU A 97 -1.41 -18.24 3.87
C GLU A 97 -1.82 -16.90 4.46
N PHE A 98 -2.59 -16.92 5.56
CA PHE A 98 -3.09 -15.69 6.17
C PHE A 98 -2.02 -14.90 6.96
N PHE A 99 -0.93 -15.55 7.40
CA PHE A 99 0.18 -14.87 8.09
C PHE A 99 0.89 -13.83 7.22
N LEU A 100 0.77 -13.92 5.89
CA LEU A 100 1.31 -12.91 4.97
C LEU A 100 0.81 -11.50 5.29
N ILE A 101 -0.43 -11.34 5.82
CA ILE A 101 -0.94 -10.01 6.16
C ILE A 101 -0.11 -9.38 7.29
N ILE A 102 0.32 -10.17 8.28
CA ILE A 102 1.11 -9.69 9.42
C ILE A 102 2.49 -9.27 8.95
N GLU A 103 3.16 -10.12 8.17
CA GLU A 103 4.48 -9.85 7.62
C GLU A 103 4.46 -8.60 6.73
N ASN A 104 3.52 -8.54 5.80
CA ASN A 104 3.41 -7.44 4.85
C ASN A 104 3.07 -6.13 5.55
N THR A 105 2.17 -6.14 6.55
CA THR A 105 1.83 -4.96 7.35
C THR A 105 3.03 -4.48 8.17
N PHE A 106 3.84 -5.38 8.71
CA PHE A 106 5.06 -5.02 9.43
C PHE A 106 6.02 -4.23 8.51
N PHE A 107 6.34 -4.76 7.32
CA PHE A 107 7.19 -4.04 6.37
C PHE A 107 6.54 -2.75 5.85
N ALA A 108 5.20 -2.75 5.69
CA ALA A 108 4.46 -1.57 5.31
C ALA A 108 4.59 -0.46 6.35
N THR A 109 4.48 -0.77 7.62
CA THR A 109 4.68 0.19 8.71
C THR A 109 6.08 0.81 8.64
N LEU A 110 7.12 0.01 8.42
CA LEU A 110 8.50 0.49 8.34
C LEU A 110 8.70 1.45 7.17
N TYR A 111 8.26 1.09 5.95
CA TYR A 111 8.43 2.01 4.81
C TYR A 111 7.51 3.24 4.91
N CYS A 112 6.36 3.15 5.57
CA CYS A 112 5.51 4.32 5.83
C CYS A 112 6.21 5.32 6.74
N LEU A 113 6.85 4.86 7.81
CA LEU A 113 7.63 5.73 8.73
C LEU A 113 8.78 6.42 7.98
N LEU A 114 9.59 5.66 7.25
CA LEU A 114 10.72 6.21 6.50
C LEU A 114 10.26 7.10 5.34
N GLY A 115 9.17 6.73 4.65
CA GLY A 115 8.60 7.52 3.57
C GLY A 115 7.98 8.83 4.05
N ALA A 116 7.30 8.82 5.19
CA ALA A 116 6.78 10.03 5.82
C ALA A 116 7.92 10.99 6.18
N LEU A 117 9.00 10.49 6.81
CA LEU A 117 10.21 11.27 7.10
C LEU A 117 10.84 11.83 5.82
N PHE A 118 11.05 11.00 4.81
CA PHE A 118 11.62 11.37 3.52
C PHE A 118 10.83 12.49 2.84
N LEU A 119 9.51 12.35 2.78
CA LEU A 119 8.64 13.36 2.17
C LEU A 119 8.64 14.68 2.95
N THR A 120 8.67 14.62 4.28
CA THR A 120 8.74 15.83 5.10
C THR A 120 10.07 16.58 4.92
N TYR A 121 11.19 15.86 4.91
CA TYR A 121 12.51 16.49 4.86
C TYR A 121 12.81 17.03 3.45
N PHE A 122 12.70 16.18 2.42
CA PHE A 122 13.13 16.51 1.06
C PHE A 122 12.06 17.19 0.20
N PHE A 123 10.79 17.02 0.52
CA PHE A 123 9.66 17.50 -0.30
C PHE A 123 8.64 18.31 0.52
N SER A 124 9.08 19.06 1.52
CA SER A 124 8.20 19.85 2.40
C SER A 124 7.38 20.91 1.67
N LYS A 125 7.86 21.44 0.55
CA LYS A 125 7.31 22.61 -0.15
C LYS A 125 6.37 22.27 -1.32
N GLY A 126 6.17 21.00 -1.66
CA GLY A 126 5.56 20.62 -2.93
C GLY A 126 4.04 20.50 -2.95
N PHE A 127 3.37 20.29 -1.80
CA PHE A 127 1.94 19.99 -1.78
C PHE A 127 1.25 20.66 -0.59
N THR A 128 0.35 21.60 -0.89
CA THR A 128 -0.34 22.41 0.13
C THR A 128 -1.72 21.87 0.52
N LEU A 129 -2.14 20.72 -0.02
CA LEU A 129 -3.46 20.14 0.22
C LEU A 129 -3.65 19.56 1.62
N TYR A 130 -2.57 19.34 2.36
CA TYR A 130 -2.61 18.69 3.68
C TYR A 130 -2.09 19.62 4.77
N ILE A 131 -2.80 19.70 5.88
CA ILE A 131 -2.43 20.56 7.03
C ILE A 131 -1.03 20.19 7.54
N ASN A 132 -0.70 18.89 7.58
CA ASN A 132 0.57 18.38 8.07
C ASN A 132 1.64 18.19 6.96
N GLY A 133 1.39 18.68 5.73
CA GLY A 133 2.32 18.55 4.61
C GLY A 133 2.44 17.14 4.03
N ASN A 134 3.42 16.96 3.14
CA ASN A 134 3.56 15.74 2.31
C ASN A 134 3.85 14.46 3.09
N GLY A 135 4.51 14.54 4.23
CA GLY A 135 4.83 13.40 5.10
C GLY A 135 3.87 13.21 6.26
N GLY A 136 2.86 14.09 6.41
CA GLY A 136 1.90 14.03 7.48
C GLY A 136 2.49 14.27 8.86
N PHE A 137 1.67 14.04 9.90
CA PHE A 137 2.07 14.21 11.31
C PHE A 137 3.28 13.34 11.68
N VAL A 138 3.30 12.09 11.23
CA VAL A 138 4.38 11.13 11.52
C VAL A 138 5.71 11.63 10.96
N GLY A 139 5.72 12.11 9.71
CA GLY A 139 6.92 12.67 9.10
C GLY A 139 7.44 13.90 9.83
N ASN A 140 6.53 14.82 10.20
CA ASN A 140 6.88 16.01 10.98
C ASN A 140 7.44 15.65 12.35
N TYR A 141 6.81 14.69 13.04
CA TYR A 141 7.29 14.23 14.35
C TYR A 141 8.69 13.61 14.25
N LEU A 142 8.91 12.71 13.27
CA LEU A 142 10.23 12.09 13.07
C LEU A 142 11.30 13.11 12.71
N ASN A 143 10.95 14.10 11.90
CA ASN A 143 11.87 15.19 11.51
C ASN A 143 12.28 16.09 12.70
N GLN A 144 11.50 16.13 13.77
CA GLN A 144 11.86 16.86 14.99
C GLN A 144 12.73 16.05 15.94
N THR A 145 13.04 14.79 15.61
CA THR A 145 13.89 13.92 16.41
C THR A 145 15.35 13.96 15.91
N PHE A 146 16.17 13.07 16.44
CA PHE A 146 17.58 12.91 16.02
C PHE A 146 17.76 12.56 14.53
N PHE A 147 16.70 12.12 13.85
CA PHE A 147 16.78 11.81 12.40
C PHE A 147 17.12 13.05 11.56
N ASN A 148 16.62 14.22 11.93
CA ASN A 148 16.99 15.46 11.24
C ASN A 148 18.50 15.69 11.27
N SER A 149 19.10 15.64 12.46
CA SER A 149 20.54 15.82 12.64
C SER A 149 21.39 14.77 11.90
N LEU A 150 20.88 13.52 11.80
CA LEU A 150 21.55 12.49 11.00
C LEU A 150 21.52 12.80 9.50
N ILE A 151 20.40 13.27 8.98
CA ILE A 151 20.25 13.61 7.56
C ILE A 151 21.14 14.82 7.21
N GLU A 152 21.22 15.82 8.10
CA GLU A 152 22.05 17.02 7.93
C GLU A 152 23.56 16.73 7.83
N ILE A 153 24.04 15.60 8.34
CA ILE A 153 25.47 15.20 8.21
C ILE A 153 25.86 15.10 6.72
N ASN A 154 25.00 14.47 5.91
CA ASN A 154 25.19 14.38 4.45
C ASN A 154 23.86 14.09 3.75
N GLU A 155 23.15 15.17 3.40
CA GLU A 155 21.81 15.10 2.79
C GLU A 155 21.77 14.24 1.52
N ASN A 156 22.77 14.36 0.66
CA ASN A 156 22.83 13.61 -0.60
C ASN A 156 22.91 12.08 -0.36
N ILE A 157 23.77 11.66 0.58
CA ILE A 157 23.90 10.24 0.90
C ILE A 157 22.60 9.72 1.52
N PHE A 158 22.05 10.44 2.50
CA PHE A 158 20.80 10.04 3.16
C PHE A 158 19.61 10.03 2.22
N PHE A 159 19.55 10.94 1.23
CA PHE A 159 18.53 10.92 0.19
C PHE A 159 18.48 9.56 -0.53
N TYR A 160 19.62 9.08 -1.03
CA TYR A 160 19.68 7.80 -1.74
C TYR A 160 19.49 6.59 -0.80
N ILE A 161 19.99 6.65 0.41
CA ILE A 161 19.80 5.58 1.41
C ILE A 161 18.33 5.43 1.76
N LEU A 162 17.61 6.52 2.04
CA LEU A 162 16.20 6.47 2.39
C LEU A 162 15.35 5.95 1.22
N ILE A 163 15.57 6.42 -0.01
CA ILE A 163 14.89 5.89 -1.19
C ILE A 163 15.13 4.38 -1.33
N LEU A 164 16.39 3.94 -1.22
CA LEU A 164 16.75 2.52 -1.33
C LEU A 164 16.03 1.69 -0.26
N LEU A 165 16.03 2.16 0.99
CA LEU A 165 15.36 1.47 2.10
C LEU A 165 13.85 1.41 1.89
N ILE A 166 13.20 2.50 1.48
CA ILE A 166 11.77 2.54 1.18
C ILE A 166 11.42 1.54 0.07
N ILE A 167 12.19 1.51 -1.02
CA ILE A 167 11.99 0.57 -2.12
C ILE A 167 12.16 -0.89 -1.65
N VAL A 168 13.23 -1.20 -0.91
CA VAL A 168 13.48 -2.56 -0.42
C VAL A 168 12.38 -3.02 0.52
N LEU A 169 11.95 -2.17 1.46
CA LEU A 169 10.89 -2.49 2.41
C LEU A 169 9.52 -2.62 1.70
N PHE A 170 9.24 -1.76 0.71
CA PHE A 170 8.04 -1.89 -0.12
C PHE A 170 8.03 -3.21 -0.89
N LEU A 171 9.12 -3.58 -1.57
CA LEU A 171 9.23 -4.85 -2.28
C LEU A 171 9.06 -6.05 -1.34
N LYS A 172 9.56 -5.95 -0.11
CA LYS A 172 9.33 -6.94 0.95
C LYS A 172 7.86 -6.99 1.36
N SER A 173 7.22 -5.84 1.57
CA SER A 173 5.81 -5.76 1.99
C SER A 173 4.82 -6.33 0.97
N VAL A 174 5.20 -6.40 -0.30
CA VAL A 174 4.38 -7.00 -1.36
C VAL A 174 4.82 -8.42 -1.74
N ASN A 175 5.76 -9.03 -1.01
CA ASN A 175 6.38 -10.32 -1.32
C ASN A 175 6.86 -10.40 -2.78
N PHE A 176 7.53 -9.33 -3.25
CA PHE A 176 7.97 -9.24 -4.62
C PHE A 176 8.97 -10.35 -4.96
N SER A 177 8.64 -11.17 -5.97
CA SER A 177 9.54 -12.19 -6.50
C SER A 177 9.88 -11.87 -7.95
N PRO A 178 11.15 -11.54 -8.26
CA PRO A 178 11.57 -11.19 -9.62
C PRO A 178 11.25 -12.28 -10.64
N LYS A 179 11.31 -13.55 -10.24
CA LYS A 179 11.01 -14.71 -11.10
C LYS A 179 9.54 -14.70 -11.56
N TYR A 180 8.61 -14.47 -10.64
CA TYR A 180 7.18 -14.44 -10.99
C TYR A 180 6.83 -13.19 -11.81
N PHE A 181 7.45 -12.06 -11.51
CA PHE A 181 7.29 -10.83 -12.28
C PHE A 181 7.74 -11.02 -13.74
N TYR A 182 8.93 -11.58 -13.95
CA TYR A 182 9.44 -11.89 -15.28
C TYR A 182 8.54 -12.86 -16.05
N LEU A 183 8.06 -13.93 -15.40
CA LEU A 183 7.16 -14.90 -16.03
C LEU A 183 5.81 -14.27 -16.42
N SER A 184 5.26 -13.42 -15.55
CA SER A 184 4.00 -12.71 -15.83
C SER A 184 4.18 -11.75 -17.00
N PHE A 185 5.26 -10.98 -17.01
CA PHE A 185 5.58 -10.06 -18.11
C PHE A 185 5.78 -10.79 -19.43
N LYS A 186 6.53 -11.90 -19.43
CA LYS A 186 6.73 -12.76 -20.61
C LYS A 186 5.41 -13.32 -21.13
N ASN A 187 4.50 -13.75 -20.27
CA ASN A 187 3.18 -14.27 -20.67
C ASN A 187 2.33 -13.17 -21.31
N VAL A 188 2.28 -11.98 -20.73
CA VAL A 188 1.59 -10.82 -21.30
C VAL A 188 2.19 -10.44 -22.64
N TRP A 189 3.52 -10.34 -22.75
CA TRP A 189 4.23 -10.07 -24.01
C TRP A 189 3.89 -11.07 -25.09
N ASN A 190 3.90 -12.37 -24.76
CA ASN A 190 3.56 -13.44 -25.70
C ASN A 190 2.11 -13.36 -26.22
N ILE A 191 1.16 -12.88 -25.38
CA ILE A 191 -0.23 -12.66 -25.81
C ILE A 191 -0.30 -11.53 -26.85
N PHE A 192 0.40 -10.42 -26.63
CA PHE A 192 0.46 -9.30 -27.56
C PHE A 192 1.20 -9.68 -28.85
N ALA A 193 2.36 -10.31 -28.75
CA ALA A 193 3.15 -10.76 -29.91
C ALA A 193 2.40 -11.78 -30.79
N LYS A 194 1.58 -12.66 -30.17
CA LYS A 194 0.77 -13.64 -30.90
C LYS A 194 -0.42 -13.00 -31.64
N LYS A 195 -0.90 -11.86 -31.14
CA LYS A 195 -1.98 -11.11 -31.77
C LYS A 195 -1.50 -10.36 -33.03
N GLU A 196 -0.26 -9.89 -33.02
CA GLU A 196 0.37 -9.19 -34.15
C GLU A 196 0.62 -10.15 -35.34
N ASN A 197 1.08 -11.36 -35.09
CA ASN A 197 1.31 -12.36 -36.12
C ASN A 197 0.03 -12.92 -36.79
N LYS A 198 -1.14 -12.76 -36.18
CA LYS A 198 -2.41 -13.17 -36.83
C LYS A 198 -2.95 -12.14 -37.82
N ASN A 199 -2.51 -10.89 -37.75
CA ASN A 199 -2.98 -9.81 -38.64
C ASN A 199 -2.20 -9.74 -39.97
N TYR A 200 -1.21 -10.60 -40.20
CA TYR A 200 -0.40 -10.64 -41.44
C TYR A 200 -0.62 -11.89 -42.31
N THR A 201 -1.66 -12.70 -42.00
CA THR A 201 -1.94 -13.96 -42.73
C THR A 201 -3.34 -14.02 -43.35
N ASP A 202 -4.02 -12.87 -43.56
CA ASP A 202 -5.27 -12.72 -44.30
C ASP A 202 -5.06 -11.83 -45.51
#